data_585281790984bf4f13790587e1a2884d
#
_entry.id   585281790984bf4f13790587e1a2884d
#
_cell.length_a   1.000
_cell.length_b   1.000
_cell.length_c   1.000
_cell.angle_alpha   90.00
_cell.angle_beta   90.00
_cell.angle_gamma   90.00
#
_symmetry.space_group_name_H-M   'P 1'
#
loop_
_entity.id
_entity.type
_entity.pdbx_description
1 polymer ?
#
loop_
_entity_poly.entity_id
_entity_poly.type
_entity_poly.pdbx_seq_one_letter_code
_entity_poly.pdbx_strand_id
1 'polypeptide(L)'
;NSVAQEVMLDRVAVIVDQGVILESEIDALIQDVKRNAEANNQQLPSDRALRTQAIERLITKSLQLQMAERMGIRISDPQLEQTISNIAANQNATIEELRAQLAAEGIAYDDYREDIREEVIMGEVRRANVRRRVYITPQEIETLIDLMEQQGATQAEYRLGHILIGFPPEPTDEDIQSARERADKVISLLESGSDFAKIAIASSSGNEALEGGDMGWLNINAMPTLFAEAIQNKDKDALVGPIRSGAGFHILKVLDTRGIEKVTVEEVNSRHILVKPSIILSEDKAKAMLNRFKEEVKNGEADFAELAKEHSEDPGSALRGGELGWSDPNNYVPEFKDALAQLEPGEFSEPVRTVHGWHLIQLIERRIDDATDKRKEDKAYQLIFNRKFSEETENWLREMRDAAYVEVVDS
;
A
#
# COMPACT_ATOMS: atom_id res chain seq x y z
N ASN A 1 3.47 -48.44 33.12
CA ASN A 1 4.20 -47.18 33.22
C ASN A 1 3.61 -46.20 32.18
N SER A 2 2.61 -45.46 32.67
CA SER A 2 2.06 -44.31 31.94
C SER A 2 3.06 -43.19 32.10
N VAL A 3 3.77 -42.83 31.03
CA VAL A 3 4.53 -41.60 30.99
C VAL A 3 3.49 -40.49 30.83
N ALA A 4 3.22 -39.78 31.91
CA ALA A 4 2.41 -38.58 31.84
C ALA A 4 3.20 -37.60 30.95
N GLN A 5 2.64 -37.26 29.80
CA GLN A 5 3.13 -36.19 28.96
C GLN A 5 2.93 -34.92 29.75
N GLU A 6 4.00 -34.32 30.24
CA GLU A 6 3.95 -32.98 30.85
C GLU A 6 3.45 -32.02 29.76
N VAL A 7 2.18 -31.61 29.91
CA VAL A 7 1.65 -30.50 29.12
C VAL A 7 2.31 -29.26 29.72
N MET A 8 3.25 -28.69 28.99
CA MET A 8 3.84 -27.40 29.35
C MET A 8 2.74 -26.36 29.26
N LEU A 9 2.28 -25.89 30.43
CA LEU A 9 1.35 -24.77 30.48
C LEU A 9 2.05 -23.50 30.02
N ASP A 10 1.39 -22.79 29.12
CA ASP A 10 1.85 -21.48 28.68
C ASP A 10 1.86 -20.51 29.86
N ARG A 11 2.74 -19.53 29.82
CA ARG A 11 2.85 -18.56 30.92
C ARG A 11 2.76 -17.13 30.42
N VAL A 12 2.30 -16.26 31.31
CA VAL A 12 2.26 -14.82 31.08
C VAL A 12 3.67 -14.25 31.12
N ALA A 13 4.08 -13.64 30.03
CA ALA A 13 5.39 -12.97 29.93
C ALA A 13 5.30 -11.48 30.19
N VAL A 14 4.22 -10.83 29.76
CA VAL A 14 4.04 -9.38 29.89
C VAL A 14 2.57 -9.08 30.21
N ILE A 15 2.35 -8.15 31.12
CA ILE A 15 1.04 -7.56 31.38
C ILE A 15 0.99 -6.21 30.69
N VAL A 16 -0.08 -5.99 29.91
CA VAL A 16 -0.31 -4.75 29.14
C VAL A 16 -1.72 -4.26 29.46
N ASP A 17 -1.85 -3.25 30.31
CA ASP A 17 -3.16 -2.75 30.79
C ASP A 17 -4.04 -3.91 31.30
N GLN A 18 -5.15 -4.21 30.59
CA GLN A 18 -6.08 -5.29 30.93
C GLN A 18 -5.75 -6.61 30.22
N GLY A 19 -4.73 -6.62 29.37
CA GLY A 19 -4.34 -7.79 28.58
C GLY A 19 -3.02 -8.40 29.03
N VAL A 20 -2.75 -9.58 28.50
CA VAL A 20 -1.51 -10.29 28.74
C VAL A 20 -0.87 -10.76 27.45
N ILE A 21 0.45 -10.85 27.44
CA ILE A 21 1.22 -11.46 26.35
C ILE A 21 1.81 -12.74 26.89
N LEU A 22 1.57 -13.86 26.20
CA LEU A 22 2.06 -15.16 26.58
C LEU A 22 3.42 -15.46 25.95
N GLU A 23 4.21 -16.29 26.63
CA GLU A 23 5.53 -16.73 26.11
C GLU A 23 5.38 -17.39 24.72
N SER A 24 4.32 -18.16 24.50
CA SER A 24 4.08 -18.79 23.20
C SER A 24 3.86 -17.79 22.08
N GLU A 25 3.24 -16.66 22.37
CA GLU A 25 3.03 -15.61 21.39
C GLU A 25 4.36 -14.95 21.00
N ILE A 26 5.23 -14.71 21.97
CA ILE A 26 6.59 -14.17 21.73
C ILE A 26 7.39 -15.14 20.87
N ASP A 27 7.39 -16.41 21.22
CA ASP A 27 8.12 -17.45 20.48
C ASP A 27 7.61 -17.60 19.05
N ALA A 28 6.29 -17.56 18.86
CA ALA A 28 5.68 -17.63 17.53
C ALA A 28 6.10 -16.43 16.65
N LEU A 29 6.07 -15.23 17.19
CA LEU A 29 6.50 -14.03 16.45
C LEU A 29 7.99 -14.10 16.09
N ILE A 30 8.84 -14.51 17.02
CA ILE A 30 10.28 -14.67 16.76
C ILE A 30 10.50 -15.69 15.65
N GLN A 31 9.78 -16.82 15.62
CA GLN A 31 9.89 -17.81 14.57
C GLN A 31 9.45 -17.26 13.21
N ASP A 32 8.39 -16.45 13.18
CA ASP A 32 7.93 -15.79 11.96
C ASP A 32 8.98 -14.80 11.43
N VAL A 33 9.59 -14.01 12.30
CA VAL A 33 10.67 -13.08 11.95
C VAL A 33 11.87 -13.83 11.38
N LYS A 34 12.27 -14.93 12.01
CA LYS A 34 13.38 -15.77 11.54
C LYS A 34 13.10 -16.36 10.16
N ARG A 35 11.89 -16.86 9.93
CA ARG A 35 11.46 -17.41 8.63
C ARG A 35 11.50 -16.37 7.53
N ASN A 36 10.97 -15.18 7.80
CA ASN A 36 10.97 -14.09 6.83
C ASN A 36 12.39 -13.59 6.52
N ALA A 37 13.24 -13.50 7.54
CA ALA A 37 14.63 -13.11 7.34
C ALA A 37 15.41 -14.13 6.51
N GLU A 38 15.20 -15.41 6.74
CA GLU A 38 15.80 -16.49 5.97
C GLU A 38 15.35 -16.45 4.51
N ALA A 39 14.04 -16.28 4.26
CA ALA A 39 13.49 -16.18 2.92
C ALA A 39 14.03 -14.98 2.13
N ASN A 40 14.37 -13.88 2.81
CA ASN A 40 14.89 -12.66 2.21
C ASN A 40 16.42 -12.54 2.32
N ASN A 41 17.12 -13.58 2.76
CA ASN A 41 18.57 -13.58 2.99
C ASN A 41 19.04 -12.43 3.90
N GLN A 42 18.24 -12.09 4.90
CA GLN A 42 18.57 -11.05 5.87
C GLN A 42 19.29 -11.65 7.07
N GLN A 43 20.23 -10.89 7.62
CA GLN A 43 20.91 -11.28 8.84
C GLN A 43 20.05 -10.94 10.06
N LEU A 44 20.11 -11.78 11.07
CA LEU A 44 19.38 -11.61 12.32
C LEU A 44 20.30 -11.09 13.43
N PRO A 45 19.77 -10.23 14.32
CA PRO A 45 20.46 -9.87 15.55
C PRO A 45 20.42 -11.03 16.56
N SER A 46 20.94 -10.79 17.75
CA SER A 46 20.92 -11.79 18.84
C SER A 46 19.50 -12.17 19.23
N ASP A 47 19.33 -13.36 19.80
CA ASP A 47 18.04 -13.82 20.31
C ASP A 47 17.45 -12.87 21.36
N ARG A 48 18.31 -12.27 22.19
CA ARG A 48 17.87 -11.28 23.18
C ARG A 48 17.28 -10.03 22.53
N ALA A 49 17.91 -9.52 21.48
CA ALA A 49 17.41 -8.36 20.74
C ALA A 49 16.10 -8.68 20.04
N LEU A 50 15.98 -9.85 19.41
CA LEU A 50 14.74 -10.32 18.81
C LEU A 50 13.59 -10.40 19.82
N ARG A 51 13.87 -10.95 21.00
CA ARG A 51 12.87 -11.07 22.06
C ARG A 51 12.38 -9.70 22.52
N THR A 52 13.26 -8.75 22.74
CA THR A 52 12.90 -7.38 23.14
C THR A 52 12.00 -6.71 22.10
N GLN A 53 12.36 -6.82 20.83
CA GLN A 53 11.57 -6.24 19.74
C GLN A 53 10.23 -6.94 19.53
N ALA A 54 10.20 -8.25 19.67
CA ALA A 54 8.96 -9.02 19.60
C ALA A 54 7.98 -8.61 20.70
N ILE A 55 8.47 -8.43 21.91
CA ILE A 55 7.66 -7.96 23.06
C ILE A 55 7.09 -6.57 22.76
N GLU A 56 7.87 -5.62 22.30
CA GLU A 56 7.39 -4.28 21.97
C GLU A 56 6.29 -4.32 20.88
N ARG A 57 6.48 -5.13 19.86
CA ARG A 57 5.46 -5.29 18.80
C ARG A 57 4.16 -5.88 19.34
N LEU A 58 4.26 -6.88 20.19
CA LEU A 58 3.08 -7.51 20.83
C LEU A 58 2.38 -6.57 21.79
N ILE A 59 3.12 -5.71 22.50
CA ILE A 59 2.53 -4.66 23.34
C ILE A 59 1.67 -3.73 22.49
N THR A 60 2.23 -3.21 21.40
CA THR A 60 1.52 -2.31 20.49
C THR A 60 0.28 -2.97 19.90
N LYS A 61 0.40 -4.23 19.48
CA LYS A 61 -0.73 -5.02 18.98
C LYS A 61 -1.82 -5.19 20.06
N SER A 62 -1.43 -5.56 21.27
CA SER A 62 -2.37 -5.74 22.39
C SER A 62 -3.14 -4.46 22.69
N LEU A 63 -2.48 -3.32 22.72
CA LEU A 63 -3.11 -2.03 22.96
C LEU A 63 -4.16 -1.69 21.90
N GLN A 64 -3.86 -1.94 20.63
CA GLN A 64 -4.80 -1.71 19.54
C GLN A 64 -6.02 -2.64 19.64
N LEU A 65 -5.82 -3.92 19.92
CA LEU A 65 -6.90 -4.89 20.07
C LEU A 65 -7.78 -4.61 21.29
N GLN A 66 -7.19 -4.19 22.39
CA GLN A 66 -7.95 -3.78 23.59
C GLN A 66 -8.80 -2.54 23.30
N MET A 67 -8.26 -1.58 22.55
CA MET A 67 -9.00 -0.40 22.10
C MET A 67 -10.17 -0.80 21.19
N ALA A 68 -9.94 -1.72 20.26
CA ALA A 68 -10.99 -2.24 19.40
C ALA A 68 -12.16 -2.82 20.20
N GLU A 69 -11.86 -3.59 21.22
CA GLU A 69 -12.87 -4.18 22.10
C GLU A 69 -13.68 -3.10 22.83
N ARG A 70 -13.01 -2.08 23.37
CA ARG A 70 -13.68 -0.95 24.02
C ARG A 70 -14.56 -0.14 23.05
N MET A 71 -14.16 -0.05 21.78
CA MET A 71 -14.92 0.66 20.74
C MET A 71 -15.99 -0.21 20.08
N GLY A 72 -16.06 -1.50 20.42
CA GLY A 72 -17.00 -2.43 19.82
C GLY A 72 -16.70 -2.77 18.36
N ILE A 73 -15.45 -2.63 17.94
CA ILE A 73 -15.02 -2.96 16.57
C ILE A 73 -14.88 -4.49 16.47
N ARG A 74 -15.63 -5.07 15.55
CA ARG A 74 -15.64 -6.52 15.29
C ARG A 74 -15.70 -6.78 13.79
N ILE A 75 -15.19 -7.94 13.39
CA ILE A 75 -15.35 -8.45 12.03
C ILE A 75 -16.12 -9.76 12.09
N SER A 76 -17.17 -9.89 11.30
CA SER A 76 -17.95 -11.13 11.20
C SER A 76 -17.18 -12.20 10.41
N ASP A 77 -17.53 -13.48 10.63
CA ASP A 77 -16.93 -14.57 9.87
C ASP A 77 -17.13 -14.43 8.36
N PRO A 78 -18.32 -14.06 7.83
CA PRO A 78 -18.46 -13.79 6.41
C PRO A 78 -17.57 -12.67 5.86
N GLN A 79 -17.39 -11.58 6.63
CA GLN A 79 -16.51 -10.48 6.25
C GLN A 79 -15.05 -10.95 6.21
N LEU A 80 -14.63 -11.74 7.17
CA LEU A 80 -13.28 -12.30 7.23
C LEU A 80 -13.01 -13.23 6.04
N GLU A 81 -13.95 -14.13 5.73
CA GLU A 81 -13.84 -15.04 4.58
C GLU A 81 -13.73 -14.25 3.27
N GLN A 82 -14.52 -13.19 3.12
CA GLN A 82 -14.43 -12.32 1.95
C GLN A 82 -13.06 -11.63 1.85
N THR A 83 -12.52 -11.16 2.97
CA THR A 83 -11.19 -10.55 3.02
C THR A 83 -10.11 -11.53 2.59
N ILE A 84 -10.14 -12.75 3.12
CA ILE A 84 -9.19 -13.81 2.76
C ILE A 84 -9.32 -14.19 1.27
N SER A 85 -10.55 -14.27 0.77
CA SER A 85 -10.82 -14.51 -0.64
C SER A 85 -10.21 -13.43 -1.53
N ASN A 86 -10.32 -12.16 -1.13
CA ASN A 86 -9.73 -11.04 -1.85
C ASN A 86 -8.20 -11.07 -1.83
N ILE A 87 -7.61 -11.46 -0.70
CA ILE A 87 -6.14 -11.64 -0.57
C ILE A 87 -5.67 -12.72 -1.54
N ALA A 88 -6.34 -13.87 -1.56
CA ALA A 88 -6.03 -14.95 -2.50
C ALA A 88 -6.17 -14.49 -3.96
N ALA A 89 -7.26 -13.80 -4.29
CA ALA A 89 -7.50 -13.27 -5.64
C ALA A 89 -6.41 -12.29 -6.09
N ASN A 90 -5.90 -11.46 -5.19
CA ASN A 90 -4.80 -10.53 -5.49
C ASN A 90 -3.48 -11.25 -5.81
N GLN A 91 -3.35 -12.50 -5.39
CA GLN A 91 -2.22 -13.38 -5.72
C GLN A 91 -2.54 -14.34 -6.88
N ASN A 92 -3.65 -14.10 -7.59
CA ASN A 92 -4.17 -14.97 -8.66
C ASN A 92 -4.40 -16.41 -8.18
N ALA A 93 -4.91 -16.57 -6.95
CA ALA A 93 -5.15 -17.86 -6.32
C ALA A 93 -6.58 -17.98 -5.79
N THR A 94 -7.02 -19.21 -5.59
CA THR A 94 -8.24 -19.52 -4.86
C THR A 94 -7.94 -19.70 -3.37
N ILE A 95 -8.97 -19.75 -2.52
CA ILE A 95 -8.80 -20.04 -1.09
C ILE A 95 -8.17 -21.43 -0.90
N GLU A 96 -8.57 -22.42 -1.71
CA GLU A 96 -8.03 -23.78 -1.64
C GLU A 96 -6.53 -23.79 -1.97
N GLU A 97 -6.11 -23.03 -2.99
CA GLU A 97 -4.69 -22.87 -3.35
C GLU A 97 -3.91 -22.17 -2.24
N LEU A 98 -4.48 -21.14 -1.64
CA LEU A 98 -3.89 -20.44 -0.50
C LEU A 98 -3.72 -21.38 0.70
N ARG A 99 -4.74 -22.17 1.01
CA ARG A 99 -4.68 -23.17 2.09
C ARG A 99 -3.59 -24.19 1.85
N ALA A 100 -3.45 -24.68 0.62
CA ALA A 100 -2.41 -25.62 0.24
C ALA A 100 -1.01 -25.00 0.39
N GLN A 101 -0.84 -23.75 -0.01
CA GLN A 101 0.43 -23.05 0.14
C GLN A 101 0.81 -22.89 1.62
N LEU A 102 -0.14 -22.47 2.46
CA LEU A 102 0.07 -22.32 3.91
C LEU A 102 0.45 -23.66 4.55
N ALA A 103 -0.24 -24.75 4.19
CA ALA A 103 0.08 -26.08 4.67
C ALA A 103 1.48 -26.51 4.27
N ALA A 104 1.92 -26.20 3.05
CA ALA A 104 3.26 -26.49 2.57
C ALA A 104 4.33 -25.72 3.36
N GLU A 105 4.00 -24.53 3.85
CA GLU A 105 4.87 -23.69 4.69
C GLU A 105 4.78 -24.04 6.18
N GLY A 106 3.95 -25.01 6.56
CA GLY A 106 3.75 -25.42 7.94
C GLY A 106 2.90 -24.47 8.77
N ILE A 107 2.10 -23.61 8.12
CA ILE A 107 1.21 -22.65 8.79
C ILE A 107 -0.20 -23.23 8.84
N ALA A 108 -0.78 -23.30 10.05
CA ALA A 108 -2.17 -23.71 10.23
C ALA A 108 -3.10 -22.62 9.68
N TYR A 109 -4.10 -23.02 8.90
CA TYR A 109 -5.05 -22.06 8.32
C TYR A 109 -5.82 -21.28 9.38
N ASP A 110 -6.21 -21.91 10.47
CA ASP A 110 -6.93 -21.23 11.55
C ASP A 110 -6.08 -20.13 12.21
N ASP A 111 -4.78 -20.35 12.36
CA ASP A 111 -3.85 -19.34 12.88
C ASP A 111 -3.70 -18.19 11.90
N TYR A 112 -3.55 -18.47 10.61
CA TYR A 112 -3.52 -17.47 9.55
C TYR A 112 -4.81 -16.63 9.53
N ARG A 113 -5.94 -17.30 9.65
CA ARG A 113 -7.26 -16.66 9.68
C ARG A 113 -7.40 -15.68 10.84
N GLU A 114 -6.95 -16.07 12.05
CA GLU A 114 -6.96 -15.19 13.21
C GLU A 114 -6.00 -14.01 13.05
N ASP A 115 -4.83 -14.22 12.47
CA ASP A 115 -3.89 -13.14 12.19
C ASP A 115 -4.50 -12.11 11.23
N ILE A 116 -5.18 -12.54 10.19
CA ILE A 116 -5.90 -11.65 9.27
C ILE A 116 -7.02 -10.91 9.98
N ARG A 117 -7.79 -11.60 10.84
CA ARG A 117 -8.83 -10.96 11.67
C ARG A 117 -8.25 -9.81 12.49
N GLU A 118 -7.17 -10.07 13.19
CA GLU A 118 -6.51 -9.07 14.02
C GLU A 118 -5.98 -7.89 13.21
N GLU A 119 -5.38 -8.14 12.06
CA GLU A 119 -4.90 -7.07 11.17
C GLU A 119 -6.05 -6.18 10.67
N VAL A 120 -7.16 -6.77 10.28
CA VAL A 120 -8.35 -6.02 9.85
C VAL A 120 -8.90 -5.18 10.99
N ILE A 121 -9.01 -5.74 12.18
CA ILE A 121 -9.48 -5.03 13.38
C ILE A 121 -8.54 -3.86 13.71
N MET A 122 -7.23 -4.09 13.72
CA MET A 122 -6.24 -3.04 13.97
C MET A 122 -6.31 -1.93 12.92
N GLY A 123 -6.53 -2.28 11.65
CA GLY A 123 -6.74 -1.31 10.58
C GLY A 123 -7.96 -0.42 10.81
N GLU A 124 -9.07 -1.00 11.27
CA GLU A 124 -10.29 -0.24 11.60
C GLU A 124 -10.09 0.68 12.80
N VAL A 125 -9.45 0.21 13.86
CA VAL A 125 -9.09 1.03 15.03
C VAL A 125 -8.23 2.22 14.62
N ARG A 126 -7.23 1.96 13.80
CA ARG A 126 -6.33 2.99 13.29
C ARG A 126 -7.11 4.05 12.50
N ARG A 127 -7.90 3.62 11.53
CA ARG A 127 -8.74 4.55 10.75
C ARG A 127 -9.64 5.38 11.63
N ALA A 128 -10.32 4.76 12.58
CA ALA A 128 -11.24 5.46 13.47
C ALA A 128 -10.56 6.50 14.35
N ASN A 129 -9.33 6.27 14.79
CA ASN A 129 -8.62 7.18 15.69
C ASN A 129 -7.73 8.19 14.98
N VAL A 130 -7.08 7.78 13.88
CA VAL A 130 -6.08 8.60 13.21
C VAL A 130 -6.70 9.54 12.19
N ARG A 131 -7.74 9.10 11.48
CA ARG A 131 -8.38 9.92 10.45
C ARG A 131 -8.84 11.29 10.95
N ARG A 132 -9.40 11.36 12.14
CA ARG A 132 -9.84 12.61 12.76
C ARG A 132 -8.70 13.53 13.21
N ARG A 133 -7.48 13.02 13.26
CA ARG A 133 -6.27 13.79 13.56
C ARG A 133 -5.66 14.42 12.31
N VAL A 134 -6.11 14.02 11.14
CA VAL A 134 -5.62 14.53 9.87
C VAL A 134 -6.44 15.77 9.50
N TYR A 135 -5.74 16.89 9.37
CA TYR A 135 -6.32 18.16 8.94
C TYR A 135 -5.55 18.67 7.72
N ILE A 136 -6.27 18.90 6.63
CA ILE A 136 -5.69 19.34 5.36
C ILE A 136 -6.33 20.68 4.98
N THR A 137 -5.50 21.70 4.79
CA THR A 137 -5.96 23.02 4.39
C THR A 137 -6.05 23.14 2.87
N PRO A 138 -6.96 23.99 2.35
CA PRO A 138 -6.99 24.31 0.92
C PRO A 138 -5.65 24.83 0.40
N GLN A 139 -4.91 25.59 1.22
CA GLN A 139 -3.60 26.12 0.86
C GLN A 139 -2.57 25.02 0.62
N GLU A 140 -2.57 23.96 1.43
CA GLU A 140 -1.68 22.82 1.25
C GLU A 140 -1.96 22.11 -0.07
N ILE A 141 -3.23 21.96 -0.44
CA ILE A 141 -3.64 21.35 -1.70
C ILE A 141 -3.15 22.20 -2.88
N GLU A 142 -3.40 23.49 -2.83
CA GLU A 142 -2.99 24.43 -3.89
C GLU A 142 -1.47 24.46 -4.07
N THR A 143 -0.73 24.50 -2.96
CA THR A 143 0.74 24.48 -2.97
C THR A 143 1.27 23.19 -3.62
N LEU A 144 0.68 22.04 -3.30
CA LEU A 144 1.09 20.77 -3.89
C LEU A 144 0.74 20.71 -5.38
N ILE A 145 -0.43 21.20 -5.79
CA ILE A 145 -0.83 21.26 -7.19
C ILE A 145 0.17 22.10 -7.98
N ASP A 146 0.50 23.30 -7.49
CA ASP A 146 1.47 24.17 -8.14
C ASP A 146 2.84 23.52 -8.28
N LEU A 147 3.29 22.83 -7.24
CA LEU A 147 4.55 22.10 -7.25
C LEU A 147 4.54 20.96 -8.28
N MET A 148 3.45 20.20 -8.36
CA MET A 148 3.29 19.10 -9.32
C MET A 148 3.28 19.62 -10.77
N GLU A 149 2.64 20.76 -11.01
CA GLU A 149 2.60 21.40 -12.33
C GLU A 149 3.98 21.92 -12.76
N GLN A 150 4.73 22.52 -11.84
CA GLN A 150 6.07 23.05 -12.11
C GLN A 150 7.09 21.95 -12.36
N GLN A 151 6.99 20.83 -11.67
CA GLN A 151 7.95 19.72 -11.79
C GLN A 151 7.64 18.77 -12.94
N GLY A 152 6.49 18.91 -13.59
CA GLY A 152 6.00 17.96 -14.59
C GLY A 152 6.01 16.56 -14.04
N ALA A 153 4.97 16.22 -13.30
CA ALA A 153 4.61 14.86 -12.79
C ALA A 153 5.75 13.82 -12.71
N THR A 154 6.88 14.15 -12.08
CA THR A 154 7.93 13.18 -11.80
C THR A 154 7.46 12.34 -10.61
N GLN A 155 7.01 11.12 -10.86
CA GLN A 155 6.67 10.16 -9.80
C GLN A 155 7.90 9.32 -9.47
N ALA A 156 8.91 9.94 -8.86
CA ALA A 156 9.97 9.19 -8.25
C ALA A 156 9.42 8.46 -7.03
N GLU A 157 9.61 7.16 -6.97
CA GLU A 157 9.34 6.36 -5.81
C GLU A 157 10.65 5.91 -5.19
N TYR A 158 10.67 5.92 -3.88
CA TYR A 158 11.82 5.54 -3.08
C TYR A 158 11.44 4.39 -2.16
N ARG A 159 12.29 3.39 -2.11
CA ARG A 159 12.19 2.38 -1.08
C ARG A 159 13.14 2.76 0.03
N LEU A 160 12.58 3.10 1.20
CA LEU A 160 13.34 3.59 2.33
C LEU A 160 13.54 2.52 3.39
N GLY A 161 14.74 2.45 3.92
CA GLY A 161 15.01 1.84 5.21
C GLY A 161 14.98 2.91 6.29
N HIS A 162 14.33 2.63 7.40
CA HIS A 162 14.17 3.55 8.52
C HIS A 162 14.56 2.91 9.83
N ILE A 163 15.37 3.62 10.59
CA ILE A 163 15.72 3.29 11.99
C ILE A 163 15.36 4.49 12.85
N LEU A 164 14.57 4.26 13.89
CA LEU A 164 14.26 5.26 14.90
C LEU A 164 14.98 4.90 16.20
N ILE A 165 15.81 5.83 16.66
CA ILE A 165 16.37 5.76 18.01
C ILE A 165 15.46 6.63 18.89
N GLY A 166 14.53 5.97 19.58
CA GLY A 166 13.45 6.63 20.29
C GLY A 166 13.86 7.34 21.57
N PHE A 167 13.08 8.36 21.95
CA PHE A 167 13.15 9.00 23.23
C PHE A 167 12.21 8.32 24.23
N PRO A 168 12.53 8.31 25.54
CA PRO A 168 11.53 7.98 26.55
C PRO A 168 10.44 9.07 26.63
N PRO A 169 9.30 8.79 27.30
CA PRO A 169 8.28 9.82 27.54
C PRO A 169 8.90 11.01 28.29
N GLU A 170 8.54 12.22 27.89
CA GLU A 170 9.04 13.47 28.46
C GLU A 170 10.59 13.46 28.62
N PRO A 171 11.33 13.39 27.48
CA PRO A 171 12.78 13.20 27.54
C PRO A 171 13.48 14.40 28.17
N THR A 172 14.45 14.09 29.03
CA THR A 172 15.39 15.08 29.57
C THR A 172 16.49 15.38 28.53
N ASP A 173 17.24 16.45 28.72
CA ASP A 173 18.39 16.77 27.87
C ASP A 173 19.44 15.62 27.87
N GLU A 174 19.61 14.94 29.00
CA GLU A 174 20.46 13.76 29.09
C GLU A 174 19.95 12.60 28.25
N ASP A 175 18.63 12.37 28.27
CA ASP A 175 17.97 11.33 27.43
C ASP A 175 18.19 11.61 25.95
N ILE A 176 18.05 12.85 25.55
CA ILE A 176 18.23 13.29 24.15
C ILE A 176 19.70 13.10 23.74
N GLN A 177 20.64 13.48 24.59
CA GLN A 177 22.08 13.31 24.31
C GLN A 177 22.44 11.84 24.21
N SER A 178 21.94 11.00 25.10
CA SER A 178 22.14 9.56 25.06
C SER A 178 21.62 8.92 23.78
N ALA A 179 20.42 9.33 23.35
CA ALA A 179 19.84 8.87 22.09
C ALA A 179 20.68 9.32 20.89
N ARG A 180 21.17 10.55 20.90
CA ARG A 180 22.06 11.06 19.85
C ARG A 180 23.34 10.25 19.72
N GLU A 181 23.97 9.94 20.84
CA GLU A 181 25.18 9.11 20.85
C GLU A 181 24.92 7.71 20.27
N ARG A 182 23.76 7.11 20.60
CA ARG A 182 23.37 5.83 20.04
C ARG A 182 23.09 5.94 18.53
N ALA A 183 22.44 7.00 18.09
CA ALA A 183 22.19 7.26 16.67
C ALA A 183 23.50 7.43 15.89
N ASP A 184 24.43 8.20 16.41
CA ASP A 184 25.75 8.39 15.80
C ASP A 184 26.53 7.07 15.70
N LYS A 185 26.43 6.22 16.72
CA LYS A 185 27.05 4.89 16.72
C LYS A 185 26.43 3.99 15.63
N VAL A 186 25.11 4.02 15.48
CA VAL A 186 24.39 3.28 14.43
C VAL A 186 24.86 3.74 13.05
N ILE A 187 24.94 5.03 12.82
CA ILE A 187 25.44 5.60 11.55
C ILE A 187 26.87 5.12 11.28
N SER A 188 27.75 5.15 12.27
CA SER A 188 29.13 4.69 12.12
C SER A 188 29.19 3.21 11.73
N LEU A 189 28.35 2.37 12.32
CA LEU A 189 28.25 0.95 11.97
C LEU A 189 27.76 0.74 10.52
N LEU A 190 26.78 1.53 10.10
CA LEU A 190 26.23 1.47 8.74
C LEU A 190 27.25 1.94 7.71
N GLU A 191 27.97 3.02 7.98
CA GLU A 191 29.05 3.53 7.15
C GLU A 191 30.19 2.51 7.01
N SER A 192 30.41 1.70 8.03
CA SER A 192 31.40 0.62 8.03
C SER A 192 30.96 -0.64 7.30
N GLY A 193 29.74 -0.66 6.75
CA GLY A 193 29.20 -1.78 5.98
C GLY A 193 28.34 -2.76 6.74
N SER A 194 27.94 -2.46 7.98
CA SER A 194 27.00 -3.31 8.72
C SER A 194 25.66 -3.38 8.00
N ASP A 195 24.99 -4.53 8.12
CA ASP A 195 23.71 -4.76 7.47
C ASP A 195 22.61 -3.90 8.08
N PHE A 196 21.94 -3.09 7.24
CA PHE A 196 20.90 -2.17 7.68
C PHE A 196 19.73 -2.89 8.34
N ALA A 197 19.23 -3.96 7.71
CA ALA A 197 18.10 -4.71 8.22
C ALA A 197 18.39 -5.29 9.61
N LYS A 198 19.57 -5.85 9.81
CA LYS A 198 20.02 -6.39 11.11
C LYS A 198 20.01 -5.33 12.20
N ILE A 199 20.56 -4.14 11.93
CA ILE A 199 20.59 -3.04 12.88
C ILE A 199 19.18 -2.53 13.18
N ALA A 200 18.34 -2.42 12.17
CA ALA A 200 16.94 -2.03 12.35
C ALA A 200 16.20 -3.00 13.27
N ILE A 201 16.32 -4.30 13.02
CA ILE A 201 15.69 -5.34 13.85
C ILE A 201 16.20 -5.27 15.29
N ALA A 202 17.48 -4.98 15.50
CA ALA A 202 18.10 -4.94 16.83
C ALA A 202 17.81 -3.65 17.62
N SER A 203 17.68 -2.52 16.94
CA SER A 203 17.82 -1.22 17.60
C SER A 203 16.73 -0.21 17.30
N SER A 204 15.91 -0.44 16.26
CA SER A 204 14.90 0.54 15.89
C SER A 204 13.66 0.45 16.78
N SER A 205 13.14 1.62 17.17
CA SER A 205 11.83 1.76 17.81
C SER A 205 10.71 2.02 16.81
N GLY A 206 11.01 2.04 15.50
CA GLY A 206 10.04 2.25 14.44
C GLY A 206 9.11 1.05 14.25
N ASN A 207 7.95 1.28 13.65
CA ASN A 207 6.95 0.24 13.42
C ASN A 207 7.43 -0.87 12.47
N GLU A 208 8.34 -0.53 11.57
CA GLU A 208 8.92 -1.45 10.58
C GLU A 208 10.20 -2.13 11.05
N ALA A 209 10.55 -2.01 12.34
CA ALA A 209 11.82 -2.53 12.89
C ALA A 209 12.01 -4.02 12.60
N LEU A 210 11.00 -4.85 12.87
CA LEU A 210 11.09 -6.30 12.69
C LEU A 210 11.06 -6.74 11.20
N GLU A 211 10.67 -5.85 10.30
CA GLU A 211 10.79 -6.02 8.85
C GLU A 211 12.13 -5.49 8.31
N GLY A 212 13.12 -5.28 9.17
CA GLY A 212 14.43 -4.77 8.79
C GLY A 212 14.45 -3.27 8.49
N GLY A 213 13.43 -2.54 8.95
CA GLY A 213 13.28 -1.10 8.72
C GLY A 213 12.77 -0.73 7.35
N ASP A 214 12.38 -1.70 6.52
CA ASP A 214 11.89 -1.47 5.16
C ASP A 214 10.48 -0.88 5.19
N MET A 215 10.35 0.36 4.72
CA MET A 215 9.06 1.07 4.65
C MET A 215 8.29 0.78 3.36
N GLY A 216 8.86 -0.02 2.46
CA GLY A 216 8.30 -0.25 1.15
C GLY A 216 8.50 0.92 0.18
N TRP A 217 7.83 0.86 -0.96
CA TRP A 217 7.90 1.90 -1.99
C TRP A 217 7.01 3.08 -1.62
N LEU A 218 7.60 4.28 -1.59
CA LEU A 218 6.91 5.52 -1.25
C LEU A 218 7.20 6.59 -2.30
N ASN A 219 6.14 7.27 -2.75
CA ASN A 219 6.29 8.51 -3.49
C ASN A 219 6.77 9.61 -2.54
N ILE A 220 7.61 10.51 -3.00
CA ILE A 220 8.15 11.59 -2.16
C ILE A 220 7.05 12.45 -1.51
N ASN A 221 5.92 12.62 -2.20
CA ASN A 221 4.79 13.38 -1.68
C ASN A 221 3.90 12.59 -0.70
N ALA A 222 4.08 11.28 -0.64
CA ALA A 222 3.31 10.39 0.24
C ALA A 222 4.10 9.94 1.49
N MET A 223 5.36 10.29 1.60
CA MET A 223 6.17 9.97 2.78
C MET A 223 6.11 11.11 3.81
N PRO A 224 6.48 10.85 5.08
CA PRO A 224 6.58 11.88 6.09
C PRO A 224 7.44 13.07 5.59
N THR A 225 6.99 14.29 5.86
CA THR A 225 7.64 15.52 5.38
C THR A 225 9.12 15.57 5.75
N LEU A 226 9.42 15.18 6.98
CA LEU A 226 10.78 15.14 7.49
C LEU A 226 11.69 14.23 6.65
N PHE A 227 11.16 13.10 6.19
CA PHE A 227 11.88 12.16 5.35
C PHE A 227 12.01 12.67 3.92
N ALA A 228 10.94 13.23 3.37
CA ALA A 228 10.94 13.79 2.01
C ALA A 228 12.01 14.87 1.84
N GLU A 229 12.12 15.79 2.79
CA GLU A 229 13.14 16.84 2.77
C GLU A 229 14.56 16.26 2.85
N ALA A 230 14.74 15.23 3.66
CA ALA A 230 16.06 14.64 3.90
C ALA A 230 16.56 13.83 2.70
N ILE A 231 15.68 13.13 1.98
CA ILE A 231 16.06 12.21 0.89
C ILE A 231 15.98 12.82 -0.50
N GLN A 232 15.47 14.03 -0.62
CA GLN A 232 15.33 14.70 -1.91
C GLN A 232 16.69 14.75 -2.64
N ASN A 233 16.72 14.32 -3.89
CA ASN A 233 17.91 14.23 -4.73
C ASN A 233 19.00 13.27 -4.22
N LYS A 234 18.66 12.33 -3.39
CA LYS A 234 19.58 11.28 -2.93
C LYS A 234 19.49 10.05 -3.82
N ASP A 235 20.63 9.46 -4.09
CA ASP A 235 20.73 8.25 -4.90
C ASP A 235 20.59 6.99 -4.03
N LYS A 236 20.42 5.86 -4.72
CA LYS A 236 20.43 4.54 -4.08
C LYS A 236 21.67 4.38 -3.18
N ASP A 237 21.47 3.74 -2.04
CA ASP A 237 22.44 3.49 -0.98
C ASP A 237 22.83 4.72 -0.15
N ALA A 238 22.28 5.90 -0.42
CA ALA A 238 22.52 7.08 0.40
C ALA A 238 22.01 6.85 1.82
N LEU A 239 22.85 7.23 2.80
CA LEU A 239 22.55 7.17 4.22
C LEU A 239 22.36 8.60 4.73
N VAL A 240 21.23 8.86 5.39
CA VAL A 240 20.85 10.19 5.84
C VAL A 240 20.49 10.16 7.32
N GLY A 241 20.96 11.15 8.05
CA GLY A 241 20.65 11.32 9.47
C GLY A 241 21.89 11.55 10.33
N PRO A 242 21.72 11.66 11.66
CA PRO A 242 20.45 11.56 12.39
C PRO A 242 19.55 12.78 12.20
N ILE A 243 18.26 12.55 12.05
CA ILE A 243 17.26 13.60 11.91
C ILE A 243 16.39 13.59 13.16
N ARG A 244 16.32 14.72 13.86
CA ARG A 244 15.57 14.81 15.10
C ARG A 244 14.08 15.09 14.85
N SER A 245 13.24 14.35 15.57
CA SER A 245 11.80 14.62 15.69
C SER A 245 11.39 14.53 17.16
N GLY A 246 10.13 14.73 17.46
CA GLY A 246 9.60 14.49 18.80
C GLY A 246 9.69 13.04 19.27
N ALA A 247 9.78 12.10 18.34
CA ALA A 247 9.89 10.67 18.63
C ALA A 247 11.32 10.22 18.97
N GLY A 248 12.31 10.90 18.43
CA GLY A 248 13.72 10.52 18.58
C GLY A 248 14.56 10.95 17.39
N PHE A 249 15.62 10.20 17.12
CA PHE A 249 16.49 10.41 15.96
C PHE A 249 16.20 9.36 14.89
N HIS A 250 15.95 9.84 13.68
CA HIS A 250 15.69 9.00 12.51
C HIS A 250 16.93 8.84 11.66
N ILE A 251 17.18 7.63 11.21
CA ILE A 251 18.24 7.29 10.27
C ILE A 251 17.55 6.65 9.06
N LEU A 252 17.84 7.17 7.89
CA LEU A 252 17.24 6.73 6.64
C LEU A 252 18.32 6.19 5.69
N LYS A 253 17.95 5.14 4.97
CA LYS A 253 18.75 4.66 3.84
C LYS A 253 17.85 4.53 2.62
N VAL A 254 18.33 5.02 1.49
CA VAL A 254 17.66 4.79 0.21
C VAL A 254 18.01 3.38 -0.26
N LEU A 255 17.11 2.43 -0.05
CA LEU A 255 17.31 1.02 -0.40
C LEU A 255 17.24 0.81 -1.91
N ASP A 256 16.34 1.52 -2.57
CA ASP A 256 16.18 1.47 -4.02
C ASP A 256 15.37 2.68 -4.50
N THR A 257 15.41 2.92 -5.81
CA THR A 257 14.65 3.98 -6.48
C THR A 257 14.01 3.43 -7.75
N ARG A 258 12.85 3.98 -8.13
CA ARG A 258 12.19 3.66 -9.41
C ARG A 258 11.31 4.83 -9.86
N GLY A 259 10.84 4.77 -11.12
CA GLY A 259 9.85 5.73 -11.59
C GLY A 259 10.35 7.16 -11.74
N ILE A 260 11.63 7.37 -12.01
CA ILE A 260 12.19 8.71 -12.24
C ILE A 260 11.72 9.28 -13.60
N GLU A 261 10.84 8.58 -14.31
CA GLU A 261 10.27 9.03 -15.56
C GLU A 261 9.14 10.04 -15.34
N LYS A 262 9.06 11.03 -16.24
CA LYS A 262 7.96 11.99 -16.27
C LYS A 262 6.67 11.24 -16.55
N VAL A 263 5.78 11.13 -15.56
CA VAL A 263 4.41 10.69 -15.80
C VAL A 263 3.60 11.89 -16.26
N THR A 264 3.43 11.97 -17.58
CA THR A 264 2.42 12.85 -18.16
C THR A 264 1.06 12.25 -17.86
N VAL A 265 0.17 13.01 -17.22
CA VAL A 265 -1.23 12.62 -17.09
C VAL A 265 -1.85 12.80 -18.47
N GLU A 266 -2.09 11.67 -19.14
CA GLU A 266 -2.74 11.65 -20.43
C GLU A 266 -4.23 11.42 -20.24
N GLU A 267 -5.05 12.23 -20.92
CA GLU A 267 -6.47 11.97 -21.07
C GLU A 267 -6.79 11.78 -22.54
N VAL A 268 -7.71 10.88 -22.81
CA VAL A 268 -8.20 10.61 -24.16
C VAL A 268 -9.70 10.88 -24.23
N ASN A 269 -10.11 11.50 -25.34
CA ASN A 269 -11.52 11.60 -25.72
C ASN A 269 -11.76 10.59 -26.82
N SER A 270 -12.67 9.68 -26.58
CA SER A 270 -12.95 8.57 -27.49
C SER A 270 -14.44 8.29 -27.60
N ARG A 271 -14.79 7.52 -28.60
CA ARG A 271 -16.12 6.95 -28.76
C ARG A 271 -16.02 5.53 -29.28
N HIS A 272 -17.02 4.73 -29.03
CA HIS A 272 -17.02 3.35 -29.46
C HIS A 272 -18.41 2.83 -29.82
N ILE A 273 -18.42 1.72 -30.54
CA ILE A 273 -19.59 0.88 -30.77
C ILE A 273 -19.25 -0.49 -30.18
N LEU A 274 -20.10 -0.97 -29.27
CA LEU A 274 -19.99 -2.29 -28.68
C LEU A 274 -21.00 -3.24 -29.29
N VAL A 275 -20.52 -4.39 -29.74
CA VAL A 275 -21.35 -5.47 -30.25
C VAL A 275 -21.00 -6.74 -29.48
N LYS A 276 -22.03 -7.35 -28.87
CA LYS A 276 -21.84 -8.56 -28.07
C LYS A 276 -22.18 -9.79 -28.93
N PRO A 277 -21.25 -10.76 -29.05
CA PRO A 277 -21.60 -12.04 -29.70
C PRO A 277 -22.75 -12.73 -28.97
N SER A 278 -23.53 -13.45 -29.71
CA SER A 278 -24.70 -14.20 -29.23
C SER A 278 -24.90 -15.47 -30.05
N ILE A 279 -25.97 -16.21 -29.75
CA ILE A 279 -26.35 -17.42 -30.52
C ILE A 279 -26.57 -17.08 -31.99
N ILE A 280 -27.12 -15.89 -32.28
CA ILE A 280 -27.45 -15.45 -33.65
C ILE A 280 -26.36 -14.57 -34.27
N LEU A 281 -25.38 -14.15 -33.51
CA LEU A 281 -24.26 -13.31 -33.97
C LEU A 281 -22.95 -13.90 -33.50
N SER A 282 -22.25 -14.60 -34.40
CA SER A 282 -20.94 -15.20 -34.09
C SER A 282 -19.86 -14.15 -33.87
N GLU A 283 -18.74 -14.55 -33.24
CA GLU A 283 -17.55 -13.71 -33.10
C GLU A 283 -17.12 -13.10 -34.43
N ASP A 284 -17.02 -13.91 -35.47
CA ASP A 284 -16.59 -13.46 -36.80
C ASP A 284 -17.57 -12.49 -37.44
N LYS A 285 -18.87 -12.72 -37.25
CA LYS A 285 -19.90 -11.82 -37.78
C LYS A 285 -19.94 -10.49 -37.04
N ALA A 286 -19.74 -10.50 -35.72
CA ALA A 286 -19.64 -9.28 -34.92
C ALA A 286 -18.44 -8.42 -35.37
N LYS A 287 -17.27 -9.05 -35.55
CA LYS A 287 -16.09 -8.42 -36.07
C LYS A 287 -16.29 -7.85 -37.48
N ALA A 288 -16.88 -8.62 -38.36
CA ALA A 288 -17.18 -8.19 -39.73
C ALA A 288 -18.16 -7.01 -39.75
N MET A 289 -19.18 -7.01 -38.90
CA MET A 289 -20.13 -5.91 -38.75
C MET A 289 -19.41 -4.60 -38.38
N LEU A 290 -18.49 -4.65 -37.40
CA LEU A 290 -17.73 -3.47 -36.99
C LEU A 290 -16.79 -2.99 -38.10
N ASN A 291 -16.14 -3.89 -38.82
CA ASN A 291 -15.33 -3.52 -39.98
C ASN A 291 -16.17 -2.83 -41.09
N ARG A 292 -17.38 -3.32 -41.32
CA ARG A 292 -18.31 -2.68 -42.26
C ARG A 292 -18.68 -1.26 -41.80
N PHE A 293 -19.02 -1.08 -40.56
CA PHE A 293 -19.30 0.25 -39.98
C PHE A 293 -18.11 1.19 -40.13
N LYS A 294 -16.93 0.71 -39.87
CA LYS A 294 -15.69 1.48 -40.03
C LYS A 294 -15.53 1.98 -41.46
N GLU A 295 -15.70 1.11 -42.46
CA GLU A 295 -15.60 1.48 -43.88
C GLU A 295 -16.69 2.45 -44.30
N GLU A 296 -17.93 2.23 -43.89
CA GLU A 296 -19.05 3.11 -44.21
C GLU A 296 -18.83 4.53 -43.64
N VAL A 297 -18.31 4.63 -42.39
CA VAL A 297 -18.01 5.93 -41.79
C VAL A 297 -16.86 6.61 -42.51
N LYS A 298 -15.78 5.88 -42.81
CA LYS A 298 -14.62 6.42 -43.55
C LYS A 298 -15.00 6.93 -44.95
N ASN A 299 -15.92 6.26 -45.64
CA ASN A 299 -16.36 6.62 -46.96
C ASN A 299 -17.45 7.71 -46.99
N GLY A 300 -17.87 8.17 -45.81
CA GLY A 300 -18.95 9.15 -45.69
C GLY A 300 -20.36 8.62 -45.96
N GLU A 301 -20.54 7.28 -46.02
CA GLU A 301 -21.79 6.60 -46.28
C GLU A 301 -22.66 6.46 -45.03
N ALA A 302 -22.07 6.56 -43.85
CA ALA A 302 -22.75 6.47 -42.57
C ALA A 302 -22.15 7.41 -41.53
N ASP A 303 -22.97 7.77 -40.56
CA ASP A 303 -22.57 8.57 -39.41
C ASP A 303 -22.30 7.68 -38.18
N PHE A 304 -21.12 7.81 -37.59
CA PHE A 304 -20.73 6.99 -36.45
C PHE A 304 -21.72 7.10 -35.28
N ALA A 305 -22.14 8.32 -34.95
CA ALA A 305 -23.07 8.55 -33.85
C ALA A 305 -24.40 7.84 -34.06
N GLU A 306 -24.92 7.86 -35.31
CA GLU A 306 -26.16 7.18 -35.64
C GLU A 306 -26.01 5.65 -35.59
N LEU A 307 -24.89 5.12 -36.09
CA LEU A 307 -24.58 3.70 -35.96
C LEU A 307 -24.48 3.25 -34.50
N ALA A 308 -23.87 4.08 -33.64
CA ALA A 308 -23.78 3.79 -32.23
C ALA A 308 -25.14 3.77 -31.55
N LYS A 309 -26.00 4.74 -31.84
CA LYS A 309 -27.37 4.79 -31.31
C LYS A 309 -28.20 3.57 -31.73
N GLU A 310 -28.02 3.12 -32.94
CA GLU A 310 -28.79 2.00 -33.50
C GLU A 310 -28.23 0.64 -33.09
N HIS A 311 -26.92 0.48 -33.04
CA HIS A 311 -26.27 -0.82 -32.94
C HIS A 311 -25.43 -1.05 -31.67
N SER A 312 -24.99 0.00 -30.98
CA SER A 312 -24.14 -0.20 -29.81
C SER A 312 -24.91 -0.80 -28.64
N GLU A 313 -24.34 -1.84 -28.08
CA GLU A 313 -24.85 -2.52 -26.88
C GLU A 313 -24.27 -2.01 -25.58
N ASP A 314 -23.59 -0.84 -25.61
CA ASP A 314 -23.16 -0.13 -24.42
C ASP A 314 -24.24 0.89 -24.01
N PRO A 315 -25.06 0.57 -23.00
CA PRO A 315 -26.16 1.46 -22.61
C PRO A 315 -25.65 2.82 -22.07
N GLY A 316 -24.42 2.87 -21.56
CA GLY A 316 -23.83 4.08 -21.02
C GLY A 316 -23.46 5.13 -22.06
N SER A 317 -23.26 4.74 -23.33
CA SER A 317 -22.79 5.64 -24.40
C SER A 317 -23.61 5.60 -25.68
N ALA A 318 -24.36 4.55 -25.92
CA ALA A 318 -25.09 4.36 -27.21
C ALA A 318 -25.95 5.57 -27.57
N LEU A 319 -26.77 6.06 -26.67
CA LEU A 319 -27.67 7.20 -26.89
C LEU A 319 -26.95 8.53 -27.10
N ARG A 320 -25.69 8.61 -26.68
CA ARG A 320 -24.81 9.77 -26.88
C ARG A 320 -23.94 9.62 -28.12
N GLY A 321 -24.29 8.73 -29.02
CA GLY A 321 -23.51 8.47 -30.22
C GLY A 321 -22.23 7.71 -30.00
N GLY A 322 -22.17 6.95 -28.92
CA GLY A 322 -20.97 6.18 -28.53
C GLY A 322 -19.92 6.96 -27.77
N GLU A 323 -20.16 8.24 -27.50
CA GLU A 323 -19.18 9.11 -26.83
C GLU A 323 -18.91 8.65 -25.40
N LEU A 324 -17.63 8.48 -25.08
CA LEU A 324 -17.13 8.15 -23.74
C LEU A 324 -16.62 9.39 -23.01
N GLY A 325 -16.36 10.48 -23.75
CA GLY A 325 -15.81 11.71 -23.19
C GLY A 325 -14.33 11.59 -22.86
N TRP A 326 -13.84 12.57 -22.11
CA TRP A 326 -12.47 12.60 -21.63
C TRP A 326 -12.30 11.66 -20.47
N SER A 327 -11.29 10.81 -20.51
CA SER A 327 -10.98 9.86 -19.45
C SER A 327 -9.49 9.51 -19.46
N ASP A 328 -8.99 9.15 -18.28
CA ASP A 328 -7.69 8.51 -18.16
C ASP A 328 -7.76 7.12 -18.83
N PRO A 329 -6.85 6.80 -19.77
CA PRO A 329 -6.84 5.49 -20.42
C PRO A 329 -6.78 4.30 -19.44
N ASN A 330 -6.22 4.52 -18.27
CA ASN A 330 -6.12 3.49 -17.24
C ASN A 330 -7.48 3.08 -16.64
N ASN A 331 -8.54 3.85 -16.88
CA ASN A 331 -9.89 3.51 -16.46
C ASN A 331 -10.55 2.45 -17.36
N TYR A 332 -9.96 2.16 -18.50
CA TYR A 332 -10.45 1.15 -19.44
C TYR A 332 -9.80 -0.21 -19.21
N VAL A 333 -10.47 -1.28 -19.62
CA VAL A 333 -9.88 -2.62 -19.63
C VAL A 333 -8.61 -2.64 -20.50
N PRO A 334 -7.63 -3.52 -20.21
CA PRO A 334 -6.33 -3.46 -20.89
C PRO A 334 -6.36 -3.47 -22.40
N GLU A 335 -7.21 -4.28 -23.00
CA GLU A 335 -7.34 -4.40 -24.47
C GLU A 335 -7.83 -3.09 -25.10
N PHE A 336 -8.78 -2.42 -24.45
CA PHE A 336 -9.30 -1.13 -24.87
C PHE A 336 -8.24 -0.03 -24.74
N LYS A 337 -7.57 0.02 -23.59
CA LYS A 337 -6.46 0.94 -23.32
C LYS A 337 -5.34 0.78 -24.36
N ASP A 338 -4.92 -0.45 -24.64
CA ASP A 338 -3.86 -0.74 -25.59
C ASP A 338 -4.23 -0.31 -27.02
N ALA A 339 -5.49 -0.53 -27.41
CA ALA A 339 -5.99 -0.07 -28.68
C ALA A 339 -5.95 1.45 -28.82
N LEU A 340 -6.39 2.19 -27.78
CA LEU A 340 -6.32 3.64 -27.76
C LEU A 340 -4.89 4.14 -27.88
N ALA A 341 -3.92 3.47 -27.27
CA ALA A 341 -2.51 3.86 -27.30
C ALA A 341 -1.90 3.81 -28.71
N GLN A 342 -2.46 2.99 -29.61
CA GLN A 342 -2.01 2.83 -30.99
C GLN A 342 -2.65 3.83 -31.96
N LEU A 343 -3.65 4.58 -31.53
CA LEU A 343 -4.41 5.46 -32.41
C LEU A 343 -3.89 6.90 -32.37
N GLU A 344 -3.91 7.54 -33.55
CA GLU A 344 -3.80 8.97 -33.68
C GLU A 344 -5.19 9.61 -33.66
N PRO A 345 -5.34 10.91 -33.32
CA PRO A 345 -6.62 11.58 -33.34
C PRO A 345 -7.35 11.43 -34.69
N GLY A 346 -8.59 11.00 -34.60
CA GLY A 346 -9.45 10.73 -35.77
C GLY A 346 -9.38 9.31 -36.29
N GLU A 347 -8.38 8.53 -35.89
CA GLU A 347 -8.27 7.14 -36.35
C GLU A 347 -9.25 6.20 -35.67
N PHE A 348 -9.62 5.16 -36.40
CA PHE A 348 -10.40 4.04 -35.90
C PHE A 348 -9.52 2.84 -35.62
N SER A 349 -9.84 2.10 -34.55
CA SER A 349 -9.18 0.83 -34.28
C SER A 349 -9.63 -0.26 -35.25
N GLU A 350 -8.86 -1.33 -35.33
CA GLU A 350 -9.42 -2.61 -35.72
C GLU A 350 -10.44 -3.04 -34.64
N PRO A 351 -11.40 -3.94 -34.97
CA PRO A 351 -12.27 -4.47 -33.93
C PRO A 351 -11.48 -5.08 -32.77
N VAL A 352 -11.79 -4.66 -31.54
CA VAL A 352 -11.07 -5.04 -30.32
C VAL A 352 -11.95 -5.92 -29.46
N ARG A 353 -11.46 -7.12 -29.11
CA ARG A 353 -12.17 -8.03 -28.21
C ARG A 353 -11.82 -7.74 -26.76
N THR A 354 -12.85 -7.50 -25.95
CA THR A 354 -12.72 -7.37 -24.49
C THR A 354 -13.71 -8.34 -23.81
N VAL A 355 -13.71 -8.36 -22.48
CA VAL A 355 -14.70 -9.13 -21.70
C VAL A 355 -16.15 -8.69 -21.99
N HIS A 356 -16.34 -7.48 -22.48
CA HIS A 356 -17.68 -6.93 -22.79
C HIS A 356 -18.20 -7.32 -24.18
N GLY A 357 -17.33 -7.69 -25.09
CA GLY A 357 -17.64 -7.97 -26.48
C GLY A 357 -16.62 -7.37 -27.44
N TRP A 358 -17.08 -7.08 -28.67
CA TRP A 358 -16.25 -6.45 -29.69
C TRP A 358 -16.50 -4.95 -29.75
N HIS A 359 -15.45 -4.17 -29.82
CA HIS A 359 -15.48 -2.71 -29.87
C HIS A 359 -14.88 -2.19 -31.17
N LEU A 360 -15.56 -1.26 -31.80
CA LEU A 360 -14.95 -0.33 -32.77
C LEU A 360 -14.70 0.98 -32.04
N ILE A 361 -13.44 1.35 -31.93
CA ILE A 361 -13.00 2.51 -31.14
C ILE A 361 -12.49 3.58 -32.07
N GLN A 362 -12.88 4.82 -31.85
CA GLN A 362 -12.27 5.99 -32.48
C GLN A 362 -11.67 6.89 -31.41
N LEU A 363 -10.40 7.22 -31.54
CA LEU A 363 -9.78 8.28 -30.77
C LEU A 363 -10.20 9.62 -31.38
N ILE A 364 -10.86 10.47 -30.61
CA ILE A 364 -11.25 11.81 -31.07
C ILE A 364 -10.09 12.76 -30.84
N GLU A 365 -9.56 12.79 -29.63
CA GLU A 365 -8.44 13.63 -29.29
C GLU A 365 -7.69 13.09 -28.06
N ARG A 366 -6.43 13.52 -27.95
CA ARG A 366 -5.54 13.18 -26.86
C ARG A 366 -5.01 14.49 -26.28
N ARG A 367 -5.00 14.59 -24.98
CA ARG A 367 -4.39 15.73 -24.30
C ARG A 367 -3.48 15.27 -23.16
N ILE A 368 -2.45 16.04 -22.92
CA ILE A 368 -1.45 15.79 -21.88
C ILE A 368 -1.60 16.92 -20.86
N ASP A 369 -1.50 16.60 -19.56
CA ASP A 369 -1.57 17.52 -18.42
C ASP A 369 -2.91 18.25 -18.25
N ASP A 370 -3.97 17.77 -18.85
CA ASP A 370 -5.27 18.41 -18.73
C ASP A 370 -6.24 17.59 -17.84
N ALA A 371 -5.72 17.17 -16.67
CA ALA A 371 -6.60 16.68 -15.62
C ALA A 371 -7.53 17.83 -15.20
N THR A 372 -8.84 17.57 -15.08
CA THR A 372 -9.76 18.56 -14.55
C THR A 372 -9.27 19.03 -13.18
N ASP A 373 -9.51 20.30 -12.82
CA ASP A 373 -9.07 20.87 -11.54
C ASP A 373 -9.47 19.98 -10.36
N LYS A 374 -10.65 19.39 -10.43
CA LYS A 374 -11.13 18.44 -9.41
C LYS A 374 -10.22 17.21 -9.28
N ARG A 375 -9.77 16.62 -10.38
CA ARG A 375 -8.87 15.45 -10.34
C ARG A 375 -7.50 15.80 -9.75
N LYS A 376 -7.01 17.00 -10.07
CA LYS A 376 -5.76 17.52 -9.48
C LYS A 376 -5.92 17.70 -7.98
N GLU A 377 -7.02 18.32 -7.55
CA GLU A 377 -7.34 18.51 -6.15
C GLU A 377 -7.50 17.18 -5.41
N ASP A 378 -8.23 16.22 -5.97
CA ASP A 378 -8.45 14.90 -5.37
C ASP A 378 -7.12 14.15 -5.22
N LYS A 379 -6.26 14.19 -6.25
CA LYS A 379 -4.94 13.56 -6.22
C LYS A 379 -4.02 14.20 -5.18
N ALA A 380 -3.97 15.52 -5.16
CA ALA A 380 -3.18 16.27 -4.19
C ALA A 380 -3.68 16.00 -2.76
N TYR A 381 -4.99 16.03 -2.55
CA TYR A 381 -5.61 15.69 -1.27
C TYR A 381 -5.21 14.29 -0.82
N GLN A 382 -5.32 13.30 -1.70
CA GLN A 382 -4.99 11.92 -1.37
C GLN A 382 -3.52 11.75 -0.98
N LEU A 383 -2.61 12.40 -1.69
CA LEU A 383 -1.19 12.37 -1.38
C LEU A 383 -0.90 12.99 -0.01
N ILE A 384 -1.48 14.15 0.27
CA ILE A 384 -1.30 14.83 1.56
C ILE A 384 -1.95 14.01 2.68
N PHE A 385 -3.15 13.47 2.44
CA PHE A 385 -3.83 12.62 3.40
C PHE A 385 -2.98 11.40 3.77
N ASN A 386 -2.45 10.69 2.80
CA ASN A 386 -1.63 9.50 3.04
C ASN A 386 -0.38 9.84 3.86
N ARG A 387 0.28 10.95 3.54
CA ARG A 387 1.43 11.44 4.29
C ARG A 387 1.07 11.75 5.74
N LYS A 388 0.05 12.56 5.94
CA LYS A 388 -0.38 12.98 7.29
C LYS A 388 -0.94 11.82 8.10
N PHE A 389 -1.67 10.91 7.45
CA PHE A 389 -2.18 9.71 8.10
C PHE A 389 -1.04 8.83 8.62
N SER A 390 0.01 8.67 7.84
CA SER A 390 1.20 7.91 8.25
C SER A 390 1.89 8.57 9.45
N GLU A 391 2.10 9.90 9.39
CA GLU A 391 2.71 10.67 10.48
C GLU A 391 1.88 10.59 11.77
N GLU A 392 0.58 10.76 11.66
CA GLU A 392 -0.34 10.73 12.80
C GLU A 392 -0.54 9.33 13.36
N THR A 393 -0.43 8.30 12.53
CA THR A 393 -0.45 6.91 13.00
C THR A 393 0.73 6.63 13.94
N GLU A 394 1.92 7.06 13.56
CA GLU A 394 3.11 6.90 14.42
C GLU A 394 2.96 7.66 15.72
N ASN A 395 2.47 8.90 15.67
CA ASN A 395 2.22 9.71 16.86
C ASN A 395 1.19 9.05 17.77
N TRP A 396 0.10 8.56 17.22
CA TRP A 396 -0.95 7.89 17.98
C TRP A 396 -0.47 6.60 18.65
N LEU A 397 0.27 5.76 17.94
CA LEU A 397 0.83 4.52 18.49
C LEU A 397 1.82 4.82 19.62
N ARG A 398 2.66 5.83 19.45
CA ARG A 398 3.61 6.25 20.49
C ARG A 398 2.88 6.76 21.73
N GLU A 399 1.90 7.63 21.58
CA GLU A 399 1.10 8.15 22.70
C GLU A 399 0.41 7.02 23.45
N MET A 400 -0.15 6.07 22.74
CA MET A 400 -0.83 4.92 23.30
C MET A 400 0.12 4.03 24.08
N ARG A 401 1.33 3.80 23.54
CA ARG A 401 2.39 3.03 24.22
C ARG A 401 2.88 3.73 25.48
N ASP A 402 3.09 5.03 25.39
CA ASP A 402 3.59 5.84 26.53
C ASP A 402 2.59 5.92 27.67
N ALA A 403 1.30 5.91 27.38
CA ALA A 403 0.22 5.97 28.37
C ALA A 403 -0.11 4.61 28.99
N ALA A 404 0.39 3.51 28.42
CA ALA A 404 0.04 2.15 28.86
C ALA A 404 0.80 1.71 30.10
N TYR A 405 0.11 0.94 30.95
CA TYR A 405 0.78 0.18 32.01
C TYR A 405 1.33 -1.11 31.41
N VAL A 406 2.65 -1.28 31.53
CA VAL A 406 3.35 -2.46 31.03
C VAL A 406 4.24 -3.02 32.13
N GLU A 407 4.09 -4.31 32.41
CA GLU A 407 4.91 -5.03 33.36
C GLU A 407 5.45 -6.31 32.71
N VAL A 408 6.77 -6.43 32.67
CA VAL A 408 7.44 -7.67 32.25
C VAL A 408 7.49 -8.58 33.47
N VAL A 409 6.87 -9.74 33.34
CA VAL A 409 6.80 -10.72 34.45
C VAL A 409 8.11 -11.50 34.47
N ASP A 410 8.84 -11.38 35.58
CA ASP A 410 10.06 -12.16 35.80
C ASP A 410 9.70 -13.63 36.06
N SER A 411 10.47 -14.52 35.47
CA SER A 411 10.31 -15.97 35.64
C SER A 411 10.81 -16.46 37.00
#